data_a2827a182d808102231c807261a13567
#
_entry.id   a2827a182d808102231c807261a13567
#
_cell.length_a   1.000
_cell.length_b   1.000
_cell.length_c   1.000
_cell.angle_alpha   90.00
_cell.angle_beta   90.00
_cell.angle_gamma   90.00
#
_symmetry.space_group_name_H-M   'P 1'
#
loop_
_entity.id
_entity.type
_entity.pdbx_description
1 polymer ?
#
loop_
_entity_poly.entity_id
_entity_poly.type
_entity_poly.pdbx_seq_one_letter_code
_entity_poly.pdbx_strand_id
1 'polypeptide(L)'
;MAKKMSAIVLAAVMSVTLLAGCGSKGTDTAAPADSSAAQTTENQGSTDAGTAGEEGLIPITFSRAQDSLMETDIFARMEGASYEDNLWTDLIAERLGYDVKYLWIASSADLQTQKFNAAMAAGTIPDIVCVNKTDLKQLVEAGLVVDLKPYFDEYASDFVKDLIAAGGDAAIQACTYDGVQYGIPYVDCDIETAQMLWLRQDWMDELGLKAPETLDELKSILKAFQDHAGSGG
;
A
#
# COMPACT_ATOMS: atom_id res chain seq x y z
N MET A 1 53.07 -19.53 -31.29
CA MET A 1 52.48 -19.11 -32.60
C MET A 1 51.33 -18.16 -32.34
N ALA A 2 51.51 -16.96 -32.81
CA ALA A 2 50.58 -15.86 -32.67
C ALA A 2 49.34 -16.03 -33.55
N LYS A 3 48.17 -15.52 -33.12
CA LYS A 3 47.28 -14.78 -34.00
C LYS A 3 46.37 -13.85 -33.17
N LYS A 4 46.62 -12.58 -33.40
CA LYS A 4 45.79 -11.42 -33.11
C LYS A 4 44.57 -11.41 -34.03
N MET A 5 43.51 -10.76 -33.56
CA MET A 5 42.58 -9.92 -34.38
C MET A 5 41.34 -9.69 -33.49
N SER A 6 40.86 -8.62 -33.24
CA SER A 6 40.71 -7.25 -33.71
C SER A 6 39.34 -6.79 -33.22
N ALA A 7 39.33 -5.69 -32.55
CA ALA A 7 38.14 -4.96 -32.06
C ALA A 7 37.34 -4.40 -33.24
N ILE A 8 36.00 -4.40 -33.13
CA ILE A 8 35.13 -3.50 -33.91
C ILE A 8 34.24 -2.79 -32.94
N VAL A 9 34.55 -1.49 -32.78
CA VAL A 9 33.68 -0.47 -32.15
C VAL A 9 32.64 -0.05 -33.18
N LEU A 10 31.39 -0.19 -32.85
CA LEU A 10 30.28 0.41 -33.63
C LEU A 10 29.58 1.47 -32.77
N ALA A 11 29.97 2.70 -32.99
CA ALA A 11 29.26 3.89 -32.46
C ALA A 11 28.09 4.21 -33.40
N ALA A 12 26.87 4.15 -32.95
CA ALA A 12 25.69 4.66 -33.62
C ALA A 12 25.27 5.99 -32.99
N VAL A 13 25.55 7.05 -33.71
CA VAL A 13 25.07 8.40 -33.46
C VAL A 13 23.62 8.47 -33.94
N MET A 14 22.64 8.73 -33.05
CA MET A 14 21.29 9.09 -33.48
C MET A 14 21.09 10.60 -33.34
N SER A 15 20.91 11.18 -34.53
CA SER A 15 20.69 12.60 -34.78
C SER A 15 19.29 13.04 -34.35
N VAL A 16 19.23 14.17 -33.67
CA VAL A 16 18.04 14.97 -33.37
C VAL A 16 17.54 15.65 -34.66
N THR A 17 16.29 15.45 -35.02
CA THR A 17 15.59 16.29 -36.00
C THR A 17 14.46 17.06 -35.33
N LEU A 18 14.69 18.34 -35.14
CA LEU A 18 13.69 19.36 -34.88
C LEU A 18 12.96 19.66 -36.18
N LEU A 19 11.63 19.56 -36.21
CA LEU A 19 10.79 20.17 -37.23
C LEU A 19 9.85 21.17 -36.58
N ALA A 20 10.15 22.42 -36.81
CA ALA A 20 9.25 23.53 -36.62
C ALA A 20 8.27 23.57 -37.82
N GLY A 21 6.99 23.70 -37.55
CA GLY A 21 5.94 23.91 -38.54
C GLY A 21 4.96 24.98 -38.06
N CYS A 22 5.05 26.16 -38.67
CA CYS A 22 4.22 27.33 -38.43
C CYS A 22 3.04 27.38 -39.41
N GLY A 23 1.86 27.86 -38.93
CA GLY A 23 0.88 28.59 -39.78
C GLY A 23 -0.41 27.83 -40.11
N SER A 24 -1.59 28.25 -39.76
CA SER A 24 -2.34 29.43 -40.07
C SER A 24 -3.80 29.36 -39.58
N LYS A 25 -4.39 30.52 -39.46
CA LYS A 25 -5.72 30.94 -39.02
C LYS A 25 -6.93 30.16 -39.58
N GLY A 26 -7.96 30.06 -38.72
CA GLY A 26 -9.36 29.87 -39.10
C GLY A 26 -10.28 30.00 -37.87
N THR A 27 -11.07 31.04 -37.84
CA THR A 27 -12.13 31.44 -36.94
C THR A 27 -13.30 30.44 -36.92
N ASP A 28 -13.91 30.10 -35.75
CA ASP A 28 -15.23 30.54 -35.28
C ASP A 28 -15.78 29.64 -34.15
N THR A 29 -16.14 30.30 -33.05
CA THR A 29 -17.31 30.20 -32.18
C THR A 29 -17.83 28.84 -31.69
N ALA A 30 -17.67 28.58 -30.39
CA ALA A 30 -18.70 28.35 -29.38
C ALA A 30 -18.11 27.93 -28.04
N ALA A 31 -18.41 28.67 -26.98
CA ALA A 31 -18.15 28.36 -25.58
C ALA A 31 -19.38 27.67 -24.95
N PRO A 32 -19.36 27.33 -23.62
CA PRO A 32 -18.34 26.67 -22.82
C PRO A 32 -18.90 25.40 -22.15
N ALA A 33 -18.04 24.50 -21.76
CA ALA A 33 -18.37 23.53 -20.72
C ALA A 33 -17.23 23.56 -19.68
N ASP A 34 -17.60 24.07 -18.53
CA ASP A 34 -16.84 24.13 -17.30
C ASP A 34 -16.53 22.70 -16.83
N SER A 35 -15.28 22.32 -16.82
CA SER A 35 -14.81 21.16 -16.09
C SER A 35 -13.59 21.58 -15.29
N SER A 36 -13.86 21.93 -14.04
CA SER A 36 -12.86 22.11 -13.00
C SER A 36 -12.06 20.84 -12.83
N ALA A 37 -10.90 20.79 -13.48
CA ALA A 37 -9.89 19.78 -13.19
C ALA A 37 -9.17 20.21 -11.93
N ALA A 38 -9.44 19.52 -10.83
CA ALA A 38 -8.63 19.59 -9.63
C ALA A 38 -7.20 19.17 -10.00
N GLN A 39 -6.29 20.13 -9.97
CA GLN A 39 -4.85 19.86 -10.03
C GLN A 39 -4.45 19.20 -8.72
N THR A 40 -4.33 17.89 -8.74
CA THR A 40 -3.61 17.15 -7.72
C THR A 40 -2.14 17.54 -7.88
N THR A 41 -1.64 18.28 -6.92
CA THR A 41 -0.21 18.58 -6.81
C THR A 41 0.48 17.26 -6.48
N GLU A 42 1.07 16.62 -7.48
CA GLU A 42 2.00 15.51 -7.27
C GLU A 42 3.23 16.08 -6.56
N ASN A 43 3.33 15.80 -5.28
CA ASN A 43 4.56 16.02 -4.54
C ASN A 43 5.56 14.96 -5.01
N GLN A 44 6.35 15.30 -6.01
CA GLN A 44 7.52 14.53 -6.42
C GLN A 44 8.56 14.66 -5.31
N GLY A 45 8.49 13.73 -4.37
CA GLY A 45 9.54 13.55 -3.36
C GLY A 45 10.87 13.27 -4.07
N SER A 46 11.72 14.26 -4.02
CA SER A 46 13.11 14.18 -4.41
C SER A 46 13.80 13.10 -3.58
N THR A 47 14.44 12.16 -4.26
CA THR A 47 15.34 11.19 -3.64
C THR A 47 16.60 11.93 -3.21
N ASP A 48 16.62 12.42 -1.98
CA ASP A 48 17.86 12.76 -1.28
C ASP A 48 17.97 11.79 -0.09
N ALA A 49 18.79 10.79 -0.24
CA ALA A 49 19.16 9.89 0.83
C ALA A 49 20.08 10.66 1.77
N GLY A 50 19.56 11.10 2.91
CA GLY A 50 20.34 11.67 3.97
C GLY A 50 19.88 13.04 4.46
N THR A 51 18.63 13.21 4.84
CA THR A 51 18.26 14.28 5.76
C THR A 51 18.59 13.82 7.17
N ALA A 52 19.55 14.50 7.80
CA ALA A 52 19.80 14.39 9.22
C ALA A 52 18.46 14.59 9.95
N GLY A 53 18.04 13.58 10.73
CA GLY A 53 16.91 13.70 11.64
C GLY A 53 17.13 14.86 12.61
N GLU A 54 16.09 15.24 13.35
CA GLU A 54 16.24 16.20 14.44
C GLU A 54 17.44 15.82 15.30
N GLU A 55 18.21 16.81 15.75
CA GLU A 55 19.52 16.59 16.38
C GLU A 55 19.42 15.51 17.48
N GLY A 56 20.02 14.34 17.23
CA GLY A 56 20.12 13.24 18.17
C GLY A 56 19.16 12.06 17.93
N LEU A 57 18.19 12.14 17.01
CA LEU A 57 17.31 11.02 16.66
C LEU A 57 17.91 10.16 15.56
N ILE A 58 17.57 8.85 15.60
CA ILE A 58 17.98 7.89 14.57
C ILE A 58 16.88 7.83 13.51
N PRO A 59 17.14 8.18 12.24
CA PRO A 59 16.15 8.06 11.20
C PRO A 59 15.77 6.59 10.96
N ILE A 60 14.47 6.33 10.85
CA ILE A 60 13.93 5.02 10.49
C ILE A 60 12.90 5.20 9.38
N THR A 61 13.07 4.45 8.30
CA THR A 61 12.28 4.63 7.08
C THR A 61 11.20 3.57 6.93
N PHE A 62 10.04 4.02 6.48
CA PHE A 62 8.85 3.20 6.23
C PHE A 62 8.32 3.41 4.81
N SER A 63 7.38 2.56 4.42
CA SER A 63 6.46 2.83 3.31
C SER A 63 5.03 2.46 3.72
N ARG A 64 4.05 3.14 3.15
CA ARG A 64 2.64 2.80 3.37
C ARG A 64 1.74 3.22 2.22
N ALA A 65 0.56 2.62 2.19
CA ALA A 65 -0.57 3.18 1.45
C ALA A 65 -1.24 4.30 2.25
N GLN A 66 -1.84 5.26 1.56
CA GLN A 66 -2.72 6.26 2.16
C GLN A 66 -3.91 5.57 2.82
N ASP A 67 -4.31 6.11 3.95
CA ASP A 67 -5.50 5.70 4.66
C ASP A 67 -6.49 6.88 4.64
N SER A 68 -7.63 6.67 3.97
CA SER A 68 -8.63 7.72 3.82
C SER A 68 -9.20 8.19 5.17
N LEU A 69 -9.33 7.29 6.16
CA LEU A 69 -9.78 7.66 7.49
C LEU A 69 -8.77 8.56 8.20
N MET A 70 -7.47 8.24 8.08
CA MET A 70 -6.42 9.08 8.64
C MET A 70 -6.47 10.49 8.04
N GLU A 71 -6.59 10.63 6.72
CA GLU A 71 -6.54 11.91 6.04
C GLU A 71 -7.81 12.73 6.21
N THR A 72 -8.98 12.11 6.03
CA THR A 72 -10.26 12.85 6.03
C THR A 72 -10.84 13.07 7.41
N ASP A 73 -10.47 12.27 8.39
CA ASP A 73 -11.05 12.32 9.72
C ASP A 73 -10.02 12.69 10.80
N ILE A 74 -8.89 12.03 10.87
CA ILE A 74 -7.91 12.26 11.93
C ILE A 74 -7.08 13.51 11.67
N PHE A 75 -6.38 13.58 10.55
CA PHE A 75 -5.53 14.75 10.24
C PHE A 75 -6.35 16.03 10.01
N ALA A 76 -7.57 15.91 9.43
CA ALA A 76 -8.45 17.06 9.27
C ALA A 76 -8.90 17.70 10.59
N ARG A 77 -8.85 16.96 11.71
CA ARG A 77 -9.20 17.44 13.06
C ARG A 77 -7.99 17.90 13.88
N MET A 78 -6.79 17.62 13.42
CA MET A 78 -5.53 17.93 14.10
C MET A 78 -4.71 18.87 13.22
N GLU A 79 -4.74 20.16 13.53
CA GLU A 79 -4.02 21.18 12.76
C GLU A 79 -2.51 20.87 12.68
N GLY A 80 -2.00 20.77 11.45
CA GLY A 80 -0.60 20.48 11.18
C GLY A 80 -0.23 18.98 11.18
N ALA A 81 -1.14 18.08 11.58
CA ALA A 81 -0.83 16.67 11.62
C ALA A 81 -0.63 16.07 10.23
N SER A 82 0.32 15.16 10.11
CA SER A 82 0.64 14.38 8.93
C SER A 82 1.06 12.95 9.30
N TYR A 83 1.42 12.15 8.30
CA TYR A 83 1.97 10.82 8.57
C TYR A 83 3.31 10.87 9.31
N GLU A 84 4.10 11.91 9.11
CA GLU A 84 5.43 12.07 9.72
C GLU A 84 5.44 13.01 10.94
N ASP A 85 4.34 13.72 11.18
CA ASP A 85 4.18 14.67 12.28
C ASP A 85 2.83 14.44 12.97
N ASN A 86 2.81 13.62 13.99
CA ASN A 86 1.63 13.28 14.76
C ASN A 86 2.01 12.71 16.13
N LEU A 87 1.02 12.55 17.01
CA LEU A 87 1.22 12.05 18.37
C LEU A 87 2.03 10.73 18.44
N TRP A 88 1.88 9.84 17.46
CA TRP A 88 2.59 8.56 17.46
C TRP A 88 4.07 8.73 17.09
N THR A 89 4.36 9.56 16.10
CA THR A 89 5.74 9.88 15.73
C THR A 89 6.46 10.61 16.84
N ASP A 90 5.77 11.54 17.54
CA ASP A 90 6.30 12.21 18.73
C ASP A 90 6.64 11.22 19.84
N LEU A 91 5.74 10.30 20.15
CA LEU A 91 5.99 9.27 21.16
C LEU A 91 7.13 8.32 20.78
N ILE A 92 7.27 7.99 19.50
CA ILE A 92 8.39 7.17 19.01
C ILE A 92 9.70 7.95 19.18
N ALA A 93 9.72 9.22 18.82
CA ALA A 93 10.88 10.07 19.00
C ALA A 93 11.27 10.21 20.50
N GLU A 94 10.30 10.56 21.35
CA GLU A 94 10.53 10.76 22.79
C GLU A 94 10.95 9.48 23.50
N ARG A 95 10.30 8.33 23.22
CA ARG A 95 10.50 7.12 23.99
C ARG A 95 11.58 6.19 23.43
N LEU A 96 11.74 6.21 22.10
CA LEU A 96 12.60 5.26 21.41
C LEU A 96 13.79 5.92 20.71
N GLY A 97 13.78 7.25 20.56
CA GLY A 97 14.87 7.98 19.93
C GLY A 97 14.93 7.83 18.42
N TYR A 98 13.79 7.52 17.75
CA TYR A 98 13.73 7.39 16.31
C TYR A 98 12.95 8.53 15.66
N ASP A 99 13.44 8.99 14.51
CA ASP A 99 12.77 9.94 13.61
C ASP A 99 12.12 9.15 12.46
N VAL A 100 10.79 9.10 12.44
CA VAL A 100 10.01 8.32 11.46
C VAL A 100 9.92 9.09 10.14
N LYS A 101 10.37 8.46 9.07
CA LYS A 101 10.28 8.98 7.70
C LYS A 101 9.62 7.98 6.77
N TYR A 102 8.90 8.47 5.77
CA TYR A 102 8.31 7.63 4.73
C TYR A 102 9.04 7.82 3.41
N LEU A 103 9.66 6.76 2.87
CA LEU A 103 10.23 6.81 1.53
C LEU A 103 9.15 7.06 0.48
N TRP A 104 7.94 6.56 0.73
CA TRP A 104 6.75 6.92 -0.03
C TRP A 104 5.47 6.63 0.75
N ILE A 105 4.45 7.41 0.42
CA ILE A 105 3.05 7.18 0.79
C ILE A 105 2.29 7.06 -0.52
N ALA A 106 1.64 5.91 -0.75
CA ALA A 106 0.99 5.62 -2.02
C ALA A 106 -0.52 5.84 -1.92
N SER A 107 -1.09 6.57 -2.87
CA SER A 107 -2.54 6.87 -2.89
C SER A 107 -3.42 5.69 -3.31
N SER A 108 -2.82 4.58 -3.74
CA SER A 108 -3.55 3.36 -4.10
C SER A 108 -2.67 2.12 -3.93
N ALA A 109 -3.29 0.94 -3.89
CA ALA A 109 -2.58 -0.35 -3.85
C ALA A 109 -1.71 -0.57 -5.09
N ASP A 110 -2.18 -0.14 -6.28
CA ASP A 110 -1.42 -0.25 -7.52
C ASP A 110 -0.16 0.62 -7.48
N LEU A 111 -0.28 1.85 -6.99
CA LEU A 111 0.86 2.75 -6.84
C LEU A 111 1.84 2.22 -5.76
N GLN A 112 1.33 1.63 -4.68
CA GLN A 112 2.16 0.97 -3.66
C GLN A 112 2.99 -0.14 -4.31
N THR A 113 2.37 -1.00 -5.11
CA THR A 113 3.06 -2.08 -5.82
C THR A 113 4.11 -1.54 -6.81
N GLN A 114 3.79 -0.49 -7.56
CA GLN A 114 4.72 0.13 -8.50
C GLN A 114 5.94 0.73 -7.78
N LYS A 115 5.71 1.47 -6.69
CA LYS A 115 6.80 2.07 -5.89
C LYS A 115 7.66 1.00 -5.23
N PHE A 116 7.06 -0.06 -4.70
CA PHE A 116 7.78 -1.20 -4.14
C PHE A 116 8.68 -1.87 -5.20
N ASN A 117 8.15 -2.19 -6.37
CA ASN A 117 8.93 -2.80 -7.44
C ASN A 117 10.08 -1.90 -7.92
N ALA A 118 9.86 -0.60 -8.00
CA ALA A 118 10.90 0.37 -8.34
C ALA A 118 12.00 0.42 -7.26
N ALA A 119 11.62 0.43 -5.99
CA ALA A 119 12.54 0.41 -4.86
C ALA A 119 13.36 -0.90 -4.81
N MET A 120 12.71 -2.04 -5.07
CA MET A 120 13.39 -3.35 -5.22
C MET A 120 14.45 -3.29 -6.32
N ALA A 121 14.10 -2.79 -7.50
CA ALA A 121 15.02 -2.68 -8.63
C ALA A 121 16.20 -1.73 -8.37
N ALA A 122 15.95 -0.67 -7.57
CA ALA A 122 16.96 0.31 -7.20
C ALA A 122 17.78 -0.07 -5.96
N GLY A 123 17.38 -1.12 -5.22
CA GLY A 123 18.00 -1.49 -3.94
C GLY A 123 17.77 -0.47 -2.82
N THR A 124 16.69 0.32 -2.90
CA THR A 124 16.34 1.39 -1.96
C THR A 124 15.09 1.05 -1.14
N ILE A 125 15.04 -0.14 -0.58
CA ILE A 125 13.94 -0.60 0.28
C ILE A 125 13.98 0.17 1.61
N PRO A 126 12.82 0.59 2.17
CA PRO A 126 12.79 1.18 3.51
C PRO A 126 13.19 0.15 4.58
N ASP A 127 13.59 0.65 5.75
CA ASP A 127 13.99 -0.19 6.89
C ASP A 127 12.85 -1.11 7.34
N ILE A 128 11.61 -0.61 7.27
CA ILE A 128 10.41 -1.38 7.60
C ILE A 128 9.39 -1.24 6.47
N VAL A 129 8.95 -2.38 5.95
CA VAL A 129 7.97 -2.45 4.86
C VAL A 129 6.87 -3.47 5.16
N CYS A 130 5.63 -3.09 4.93
CA CYS A 130 4.50 -4.01 4.98
C CYS A 130 4.30 -4.61 3.59
N VAL A 131 4.40 -5.94 3.49
CA VAL A 131 4.36 -6.66 2.22
C VAL A 131 3.45 -7.87 2.30
N ASN A 132 2.95 -8.30 1.15
CA ASN A 132 2.28 -9.59 1.03
C ASN A 132 3.30 -10.74 0.90
N LYS A 133 2.82 -11.98 0.91
CA LYS A 133 3.66 -13.17 0.82
C LYS A 133 4.53 -13.24 -0.45
N THR A 134 4.00 -12.74 -1.58
CA THR A 134 4.73 -12.74 -2.86
C THR A 134 5.90 -11.77 -2.82
N ASP A 135 5.65 -10.56 -2.32
CA ASP A 135 6.68 -9.53 -2.19
C ASP A 135 7.74 -9.91 -1.14
N LEU A 136 7.31 -10.53 -0.01
CA LEU A 136 8.27 -11.07 0.96
C LEU A 136 9.20 -12.11 0.32
N LYS A 137 8.66 -13.00 -0.51
CA LYS A 137 9.47 -13.97 -1.22
C LYS A 137 10.54 -13.30 -2.10
N GLN A 138 10.17 -12.24 -2.82
CA GLN A 138 11.12 -11.48 -3.65
C GLN A 138 12.23 -10.85 -2.79
N LEU A 139 11.88 -10.27 -1.64
CA LEU A 139 12.84 -9.70 -0.68
C LEU A 139 13.82 -10.76 -0.16
N VAL A 140 13.32 -11.96 0.17
CA VAL A 140 14.14 -13.10 0.61
C VAL A 140 15.11 -13.55 -0.50
N GLU A 141 14.61 -13.75 -1.73
CA GLU A 141 15.42 -14.16 -2.88
C GLU A 141 16.48 -13.11 -3.24
N ALA A 142 16.19 -11.83 -3.02
CA ALA A 142 17.13 -10.73 -3.22
C ALA A 142 18.11 -10.52 -2.05
N GLY A 143 17.94 -11.23 -0.92
CA GLY A 143 18.80 -11.07 0.26
C GLY A 143 18.63 -9.72 0.98
N LEU A 144 17.46 -9.09 0.85
CA LEU A 144 17.18 -7.76 1.39
C LEU A 144 16.48 -7.77 2.76
N VAL A 145 16.26 -8.95 3.31
CA VAL A 145 15.64 -9.15 4.63
C VAL A 145 16.52 -10.06 5.49
N VAL A 146 16.36 -9.94 6.80
CA VAL A 146 17.14 -10.67 7.79
C VAL A 146 16.26 -11.67 8.54
N ASP A 147 16.90 -12.66 9.20
CA ASP A 147 16.21 -13.53 10.14
C ASP A 147 15.72 -12.71 11.35
N LEU A 148 14.40 -12.61 11.48
CA LEU A 148 13.76 -11.86 12.56
C LEU A 148 13.48 -12.72 13.80
N LYS A 149 13.58 -14.05 13.71
CA LYS A 149 13.21 -14.91 14.83
C LYS A 149 14.00 -14.65 16.11
N PRO A 150 15.34 -14.51 16.09
CA PRO A 150 16.11 -14.22 17.29
C PRO A 150 15.68 -12.91 17.95
N TYR A 151 15.46 -11.87 17.15
CA TYR A 151 15.03 -10.56 17.64
C TYR A 151 13.59 -10.59 18.18
N PHE A 152 12.70 -11.30 17.49
CA PHE A 152 11.33 -11.48 17.95
C PHE A 152 11.28 -12.22 19.29
N ASP A 153 12.04 -13.30 19.44
CA ASP A 153 12.09 -14.08 20.69
C ASP A 153 12.62 -13.25 21.86
N GLU A 154 13.60 -12.39 21.61
CA GLU A 154 14.26 -11.58 22.64
C GLU A 154 13.46 -10.31 23.00
N TYR A 155 12.95 -9.58 22.00
CA TYR A 155 12.40 -8.23 22.21
C TYR A 155 10.88 -8.14 22.17
N ALA A 156 10.17 -9.10 21.57
CA ALA A 156 8.71 -9.04 21.53
C ALA A 156 8.12 -9.20 22.94
N SER A 157 7.17 -8.32 23.29
CA SER A 157 6.42 -8.44 24.54
C SER A 157 5.54 -9.69 24.55
N ASP A 158 5.17 -10.16 25.73
CA ASP A 158 4.25 -11.30 25.87
C ASP A 158 2.92 -11.04 25.13
N PHE A 159 2.41 -9.80 25.20
CA PHE A 159 1.20 -9.41 24.47
C PHE A 159 1.34 -9.62 22.95
N VAL A 160 2.46 -9.22 22.35
CA VAL A 160 2.70 -9.41 20.91
C VAL A 160 2.87 -10.88 20.56
N LYS A 161 3.56 -11.65 21.43
CA LYS A 161 3.71 -13.10 21.25
C LYS A 161 2.36 -13.81 21.29
N ASP A 162 1.52 -13.48 22.26
CA ASP A 162 0.17 -14.05 22.40
C ASP A 162 -0.73 -13.67 21.20
N LEU A 163 -0.67 -12.41 20.75
CA LEU A 163 -1.42 -11.95 19.57
C LEU A 163 -1.04 -12.73 18.32
N ILE A 164 0.24 -12.92 18.07
CA ILE A 164 0.72 -13.67 16.91
C ILE A 164 0.38 -15.17 17.04
N ALA A 165 0.49 -15.73 18.23
CA ALA A 165 0.10 -17.10 18.50
C ALA A 165 -1.41 -17.33 18.25
N ALA A 166 -2.26 -16.34 18.55
CA ALA A 166 -3.68 -16.40 18.23
C ALA A 166 -3.97 -16.49 16.71
N GLY A 167 -3.08 -15.96 15.85
CA GLY A 167 -3.15 -16.13 14.40
C GLY A 167 -2.83 -17.54 13.90
N GLY A 168 -2.32 -18.40 14.80
CA GLY A 168 -1.97 -19.79 14.52
C GLY A 168 -0.71 -19.98 13.69
N ASP A 169 -0.31 -21.24 13.50
CA ASP A 169 0.92 -21.62 12.81
C ASP A 169 0.96 -21.11 11.36
N ALA A 170 -0.18 -20.96 10.71
CA ALA A 170 -0.25 -20.50 9.32
C ALA A 170 0.27 -19.06 9.17
N ALA A 171 0.08 -18.20 10.18
CA ALA A 171 0.59 -16.83 10.16
C ALA A 171 2.13 -16.81 10.15
N ILE A 172 2.76 -17.56 11.03
CA ILE A 172 4.23 -17.69 11.08
C ILE A 172 4.77 -18.36 9.82
N GLN A 173 4.12 -19.43 9.34
CA GLN A 173 4.53 -20.12 8.11
C GLN A 173 4.48 -19.21 6.88
N ALA A 174 3.53 -18.26 6.83
CA ALA A 174 3.46 -17.29 5.75
C ALA A 174 4.69 -16.37 5.67
N CYS A 175 5.38 -16.17 6.78
CA CYS A 175 6.57 -15.33 6.92
C CYS A 175 7.89 -16.14 6.98
N THR A 176 7.81 -17.48 6.79
CA THR A 176 8.95 -18.40 6.93
C THR A 176 9.31 -19.00 5.58
N TYR A 177 10.60 -18.95 5.21
CA TYR A 177 11.17 -19.55 4.03
C TYR A 177 12.41 -20.37 4.44
N ASP A 178 12.49 -21.61 3.97
CA ASP A 178 13.60 -22.54 4.27
C ASP A 178 13.90 -22.65 5.79
N GLY A 179 12.86 -22.56 6.63
CA GLY A 179 12.98 -22.65 8.08
C GLY A 179 13.42 -21.36 8.78
N VAL A 180 13.63 -20.26 8.05
CA VAL A 180 14.00 -18.94 8.58
C VAL A 180 12.81 -17.99 8.55
N GLN A 181 12.56 -17.29 9.65
CA GLN A 181 11.46 -16.32 9.76
C GLN A 181 11.94 -14.94 9.33
N TYR A 182 11.49 -14.47 8.17
CA TYR A 182 11.87 -13.18 7.58
C TYR A 182 10.86 -12.06 7.79
N GLY A 183 9.74 -12.34 8.42
CA GLY A 183 8.69 -11.37 8.68
C GLY A 183 8.01 -11.60 10.02
N ILE A 184 7.39 -10.54 10.52
CA ILE A 184 6.44 -10.62 11.62
C ILE A 184 5.05 -10.51 10.99
N PRO A 185 4.15 -11.50 11.17
CA PRO A 185 2.85 -11.47 10.54
C PRO A 185 1.99 -10.34 11.11
N TYR A 186 1.29 -9.63 10.23
CA TYR A 186 0.20 -8.77 10.63
C TYR A 186 -1.01 -9.65 10.94
N VAL A 187 -1.47 -9.61 12.18
CA VAL A 187 -2.63 -10.36 12.66
C VAL A 187 -3.74 -9.37 12.95
N ASP A 188 -4.87 -9.55 12.29
CA ASP A 188 -6.07 -8.73 12.47
C ASP A 188 -7.04 -9.37 13.44
N CYS A 189 -7.95 -8.58 14.01
CA CYS A 189 -8.97 -9.08 14.93
C CYS A 189 -10.09 -9.80 14.17
N ASP A 190 -10.45 -11.00 14.62
CA ASP A 190 -11.52 -11.81 14.01
C ASP A 190 -12.84 -11.05 13.84
N ILE A 191 -13.18 -10.19 14.80
CA ILE A 191 -14.43 -9.43 14.81
C ILE A 191 -14.46 -8.35 13.74
N GLU A 192 -13.32 -7.68 13.48
CA GLU A 192 -13.23 -6.60 12.48
C GLU A 192 -13.29 -7.13 11.06
N THR A 193 -12.84 -8.36 10.85
CA THR A 193 -12.87 -9.03 9.55
C THR A 193 -14.09 -9.93 9.35
N ALA A 194 -14.92 -10.08 10.39
CA ALA A 194 -16.12 -10.90 10.31
C ALA A 194 -17.10 -10.33 9.29
N GLN A 195 -17.42 -11.13 8.28
CA GLN A 195 -18.42 -10.76 7.30
C GLN A 195 -19.82 -11.00 7.86
N MET A 196 -20.64 -9.96 7.86
CA MET A 196 -22.03 -10.04 8.30
C MET A 196 -22.96 -9.84 7.10
N LEU A 197 -24.00 -10.70 7.03
CA LEU A 197 -25.05 -10.55 6.06
C LEU A 197 -26.16 -9.64 6.61
N TRP A 198 -26.42 -8.55 5.90
CA TRP A 198 -27.53 -7.66 6.19
C TRP A 198 -28.62 -7.83 5.14
N LEU A 199 -29.86 -8.12 5.60
CA LEU A 199 -31.04 -8.23 4.73
C LEU A 199 -32.04 -7.13 5.13
N ARG A 200 -32.75 -6.59 4.14
CA ARG A 200 -33.81 -5.61 4.38
C ARG A 200 -35.00 -6.29 5.03
N GLN A 201 -35.22 -6.01 6.31
CA GLN A 201 -36.29 -6.62 7.10
C GLN A 201 -37.67 -6.27 6.55
N ASP A 202 -37.87 -5.03 6.11
CA ASP A 202 -39.11 -4.58 5.50
C ASP A 202 -39.48 -5.42 4.26
N TRP A 203 -38.54 -5.70 3.40
CA TRP A 203 -38.75 -6.58 2.23
C TRP A 203 -38.97 -8.04 2.62
N MET A 204 -38.27 -8.51 3.65
CA MET A 204 -38.50 -9.86 4.20
C MET A 204 -39.95 -10.00 4.68
N ASP A 205 -40.47 -9.01 5.40
CA ASP A 205 -41.82 -9.00 5.94
C ASP A 205 -42.87 -8.89 4.84
N GLU A 206 -42.69 -7.99 3.88
CA GLU A 206 -43.60 -7.81 2.74
C GLU A 206 -43.71 -9.06 1.87
N LEU A 207 -42.62 -9.77 1.67
CA LEU A 207 -42.53 -10.97 0.85
C LEU A 207 -42.78 -12.26 1.64
N GLY A 208 -43.02 -12.17 2.96
CA GLY A 208 -43.27 -13.31 3.83
C GLY A 208 -42.06 -14.26 3.94
N LEU A 209 -40.84 -13.72 3.78
CA LEU A 209 -39.61 -14.50 3.80
C LEU A 209 -39.07 -14.64 5.22
N LYS A 210 -38.35 -15.73 5.47
CA LYS A 210 -37.65 -15.96 6.75
C LYS A 210 -36.15 -15.80 6.56
N ALA A 211 -35.41 -15.58 7.65
CA ALA A 211 -33.96 -15.56 7.61
C ALA A 211 -33.41 -16.88 6.99
N PRO A 212 -32.42 -16.80 6.10
CA PRO A 212 -31.89 -17.99 5.43
C PRO A 212 -31.00 -18.81 6.38
N GLU A 213 -31.19 -20.14 6.34
CA GLU A 213 -30.31 -21.09 7.04
C GLU A 213 -29.33 -21.76 6.06
N THR A 214 -29.60 -21.67 4.76
CA THR A 214 -28.76 -22.24 3.71
C THR A 214 -28.47 -21.25 2.60
N LEU A 215 -27.41 -21.51 1.81
CA LEU A 215 -27.07 -20.69 0.64
C LEU A 215 -28.15 -20.73 -0.44
N ASP A 216 -28.90 -21.82 -0.57
CA ASP A 216 -29.97 -21.93 -1.57
C ASP A 216 -31.20 -21.10 -1.14
N GLU A 217 -31.50 -21.03 0.14
CA GLU A 217 -32.52 -20.12 0.68
C GLU A 217 -32.06 -18.66 0.49
N LEU A 218 -30.80 -18.32 0.76
CA LEU A 218 -30.26 -16.98 0.51
C LEU A 218 -30.39 -16.60 -0.97
N LYS A 219 -30.04 -17.49 -1.91
CA LYS A 219 -30.24 -17.23 -3.35
C LYS A 219 -31.71 -16.98 -3.68
N SER A 220 -32.63 -17.73 -3.07
CA SER A 220 -34.06 -17.56 -3.28
C SER A 220 -34.56 -16.21 -2.79
N ILE A 221 -34.06 -15.76 -1.63
CA ILE A 221 -34.34 -14.42 -1.07
C ILE A 221 -33.79 -13.33 -1.98
N LEU A 222 -32.54 -13.43 -2.42
CA LEU A 222 -31.93 -12.45 -3.31
C LEU A 222 -32.67 -12.33 -4.63
N LYS A 223 -33.16 -13.45 -5.17
CA LYS A 223 -34.02 -13.45 -6.36
C LYS A 223 -35.36 -12.75 -6.10
N ALA A 224 -36.02 -13.05 -4.99
CA ALA A 224 -37.27 -12.40 -4.60
C ALA A 224 -37.07 -10.88 -4.42
N PHE A 225 -35.96 -10.47 -3.83
CA PHE A 225 -35.60 -9.06 -3.69
C PHE A 225 -35.35 -8.38 -5.04
N GLN A 226 -34.68 -9.06 -5.96
CA GLN A 226 -34.48 -8.56 -7.33
C GLN A 226 -35.81 -8.37 -8.05
N ASP A 227 -36.71 -9.35 -7.97
CA ASP A 227 -38.02 -9.30 -8.60
C ASP A 227 -38.90 -8.20 -7.96
N HIS A 228 -38.83 -8.01 -6.65
CA HIS A 228 -39.54 -6.97 -5.90
C HIS A 228 -39.01 -5.56 -6.27
N ALA A 229 -37.71 -5.37 -6.31
CA ALA A 229 -37.09 -4.09 -6.70
C ALA A 229 -37.37 -3.72 -8.17
N GLY A 230 -37.42 -4.72 -9.06
CA GLY A 230 -37.73 -4.52 -10.48
C GLY A 230 -39.20 -4.21 -10.77
N SER A 231 -40.11 -4.50 -9.83
CA SER A 231 -41.55 -4.26 -9.97
C SER A 231 -42.02 -2.90 -9.41
N GLY A 232 -41.16 -2.19 -8.68
CA GLY A 232 -41.52 -0.98 -7.93
C GLY A 232 -40.65 0.25 -8.22
N GLY A 233 -39.76 0.20 -9.23
CA GLY A 233 -38.87 1.30 -9.59
C GLY A 233 -39.34 2.05 -10.83
#